data_c3317691db87eb19ee80f8698d5dcaed
#
_entry.id   c3317691db87eb19ee80f8698d5dcaed
#
_cell.length_a   1.000
_cell.length_b   1.000
_cell.length_c   1.000
_cell.angle_alpha   90.00
_cell.angle_beta   90.00
_cell.angle_gamma   90.00
#
_symmetry.space_group_name_H-M   'P 1'
#
loop_
_entity.id
_entity.type
_entity.pdbx_description
1 polymer ?
#
loop_
_entity_poly.entity_id
_entity_poly.type
_entity_poly.pdbx_seq_one_letter_code
_entity_poly.pdbx_strand_id
1 'polypeptide(L)'
;ISGAIGSYAESFGYGVVRDLCGHGIGTHLHEEPDIPNFKKFRRGMKLKSGMTLAVEPMINIGTPDVLWLDDEWTVITADMSLSAHYENTIIITEGRPEILTLTDSEIAAHIWE
;
A
#
# COMPACT_ATOMS: atom_id res chain seq x y z
N ILE A 1 -2.33 -6.19 -7.76
CA ILE A 1 -2.47 -5.34 -6.56
C ILE A 1 -2.29 -3.88 -6.97
N SER A 2 -1.08 -3.47 -7.32
CA SER A 2 -0.68 -2.07 -7.55
C SER A 2 -1.60 -1.28 -8.49
N GLY A 3 -1.92 -1.84 -9.66
CA GLY A 3 -2.79 -1.18 -10.63
C GLY A 3 -4.24 -1.01 -10.14
N ALA A 4 -4.76 -1.98 -9.37
CA ALA A 4 -6.10 -1.91 -8.81
C ALA A 4 -6.19 -0.80 -7.75
N ILE A 5 -5.20 -0.72 -6.85
CA ILE A 5 -5.13 0.33 -5.81
C ILE A 5 -5.05 1.71 -6.46
N GLY A 6 -4.07 1.92 -7.35
CA GLY A 6 -3.86 3.22 -7.98
C GLY A 6 -5.06 3.69 -8.77
N SER A 7 -5.60 2.84 -9.66
CA SER A 7 -6.76 3.20 -10.47
C SER A 7 -7.99 3.52 -9.62
N TYR A 8 -8.20 2.80 -8.52
CA TYR A 8 -9.31 3.04 -7.61
C TYR A 8 -9.16 4.39 -6.90
N ALA A 9 -8.01 4.68 -6.29
CA ALA A 9 -7.76 5.94 -5.60
C ALA A 9 -7.81 7.15 -6.55
N GLU A 10 -7.17 7.03 -7.72
CA GLU A 10 -7.16 8.08 -8.74
C GLU A 10 -8.56 8.37 -9.31
N SER A 11 -9.46 7.38 -9.33
CA SER A 11 -10.86 7.58 -9.78
C SER A 11 -11.64 8.54 -8.90
N PHE A 12 -11.21 8.75 -7.66
CA PHE A 12 -11.78 9.75 -6.74
C PHE A 12 -11.00 11.07 -6.73
N GLY A 13 -10.02 11.23 -7.62
CA GLY A 13 -9.21 12.45 -7.73
C GLY A 13 -8.05 12.54 -6.73
N TYR A 14 -7.72 11.47 -6.02
CA TYR A 14 -6.59 11.47 -5.09
C TYR A 14 -5.25 11.26 -5.81
N GLY A 15 -4.20 11.94 -5.30
CA GLY A 15 -2.83 11.66 -5.67
C GLY A 15 -2.32 10.41 -4.96
N VAL A 16 -1.78 9.45 -5.71
CA VAL A 16 -1.20 8.23 -5.13
C VAL A 16 0.30 8.39 -5.03
N VAL A 17 0.84 8.34 -3.80
CA VAL A 17 2.27 8.48 -3.55
C VAL A 17 3.05 7.36 -4.25
N ARG A 18 4.14 7.73 -4.94
CA ARG A 18 4.95 6.82 -5.77
C ARG A 18 6.31 6.51 -5.19
N ASP A 19 6.83 7.39 -4.34
CA ASP A 19 8.17 7.31 -3.75
C ASP A 19 8.27 6.29 -2.63
N LEU A 20 7.13 5.87 -2.10
CA LEU A 20 6.98 4.87 -1.06
C LEU A 20 6.08 3.75 -1.55
N CYS A 21 6.34 2.53 -1.11
CA CYS A 21 5.59 1.35 -1.53
C CYS A 21 5.49 0.32 -0.41
N GLY A 22 4.54 -0.59 -0.57
CA GLY A 22 4.48 -1.80 0.23
C GLY A 22 5.59 -2.78 -0.16
N HIS A 23 5.67 -3.89 0.53
CA HIS A 23 6.79 -4.83 0.41
C HIS A 23 6.43 -6.25 0.83
N GLY A 24 7.26 -7.21 0.45
CA GLY A 24 7.24 -8.55 1.02
C GLY A 24 7.65 -8.53 2.50
N ILE A 25 7.17 -9.51 3.24
CA ILE A 25 7.53 -9.76 4.64
C ILE A 25 7.90 -11.23 4.78
N GLY A 26 9.02 -11.51 5.45
CA GLY A 26 9.46 -12.87 5.71
C GLY A 26 10.35 -12.92 6.94
N THR A 27 11.56 -13.41 6.80
CA THR A 27 12.56 -13.40 7.87
C THR A 27 12.94 -11.98 8.28
N HIS A 28 12.88 -11.04 7.33
CA HIS A 28 13.06 -9.62 7.56
C HIS A 28 11.73 -8.88 7.35
N LEU A 29 11.58 -7.73 8.04
CA LEU A 29 10.38 -6.91 7.93
C LEU A 29 10.16 -6.42 6.49
N HIS A 30 11.24 -6.03 5.80
CA HIS A 30 11.19 -5.59 4.42
C HIS A 30 11.96 -6.55 3.52
N GLU A 31 11.23 -7.26 2.67
CA GLU A 31 11.77 -8.18 1.67
C GLU A 31 11.11 -7.93 0.30
N GLU A 32 11.71 -8.46 -0.74
CA GLU A 32 11.05 -8.51 -2.05
C GLU A 32 9.74 -9.34 -2.00
N PRO A 33 8.77 -9.01 -2.86
CA PRO A 33 8.78 -7.95 -3.87
C PRO A 33 8.36 -6.59 -3.32
N ASP A 34 8.78 -5.50 -3.99
CA ASP A 34 8.14 -4.20 -3.81
C ASP A 34 6.68 -4.26 -4.28
N ILE A 35 5.78 -3.64 -3.52
CA ILE A 35 4.35 -3.54 -3.82
C ILE A 35 3.97 -2.06 -4.02
N PRO A 36 4.25 -1.48 -5.18
CA PRO A 36 3.84 -0.10 -5.48
C PRO A 36 2.32 0.03 -5.44
N ASN A 37 1.85 1.24 -5.15
CA ASN A 37 0.42 1.54 -5.08
C ASN A 37 -0.14 2.14 -6.38
N PHE A 38 0.60 2.05 -7.47
CA PHE A 38 0.24 2.54 -8.80
C PHE A 38 0.62 1.51 -9.88
N LYS A 39 -0.01 1.61 -11.04
CA LYS A 39 0.25 0.72 -12.17
C LYS A 39 1.63 0.98 -12.77
N LYS A 40 2.51 -0.02 -12.73
CA LYS A 40 3.78 -0.02 -13.48
C LYS A 40 3.58 -0.55 -14.90
N PHE A 41 4.46 -0.13 -15.81
CA PHE A 41 4.46 -0.59 -17.20
C PHE A 41 4.72 -2.11 -17.33
N ARG A 42 5.62 -2.63 -16.51
CA ARG A 42 5.93 -4.07 -16.48
C ARG A 42 5.18 -4.79 -15.37
N ARG A 43 4.79 -6.03 -15.60
CA ARG A 43 4.28 -6.91 -14.55
C ARG A 43 5.38 -7.13 -13.51
N GLY A 44 4.98 -7.09 -12.25
CA GLY A 44 5.84 -7.45 -11.12
C GLY A 44 6.01 -8.97 -10.96
N MET A 45 6.57 -9.37 -9.82
CA MET A 45 6.72 -10.77 -9.43
C MET A 45 5.37 -11.48 -9.40
N LYS A 46 5.34 -12.74 -9.87
CA LYS A 46 4.15 -13.59 -9.73
C LYS A 46 3.96 -13.96 -8.25
N LEU A 47 2.81 -13.64 -7.71
CA LEU A 47 2.45 -14.02 -6.34
C LEU A 47 2.27 -15.53 -6.23
N LYS A 48 2.70 -16.09 -5.10
CA LYS A 48 2.58 -17.50 -4.77
C LYS A 48 1.92 -17.64 -3.40
N SER A 49 1.15 -18.71 -3.22
CA SER A 49 0.59 -19.07 -1.92
C SER A 49 1.68 -19.16 -0.84
N GLY A 50 1.41 -18.64 0.33
CA GLY A 50 2.34 -18.53 1.45
C GLY A 50 3.14 -17.23 1.51
N MET A 51 3.14 -16.39 0.46
CA MET A 51 3.75 -15.07 0.53
C MET A 51 2.97 -14.15 1.46
N THR A 52 3.69 -13.43 2.34
CA THR A 52 3.15 -12.35 3.16
C THR A 52 3.62 -11.00 2.64
N LEU A 53 2.70 -10.06 2.54
CA LEU A 53 2.93 -8.77 1.91
C LEU A 53 2.34 -7.65 2.77
N ALA A 54 3.08 -6.55 2.93
CA ALA A 54 2.54 -5.28 3.40
C ALA A 54 1.91 -4.54 2.20
N VAL A 55 0.63 -4.26 2.28
CA VAL A 55 -0.10 -3.43 1.31
C VAL A 55 -0.48 -2.14 2.01
N GLU A 56 0.17 -1.05 1.62
CA GLU A 56 0.20 0.18 2.41
C GLU A 56 0.07 1.45 1.55
N PRO A 57 -1.05 1.65 0.87
CA PRO A 57 -1.24 2.84 0.06
C PRO A 57 -1.19 4.12 0.89
N MET A 58 -0.52 5.12 0.32
CA MET A 58 -0.54 6.50 0.78
C MET A 58 -1.20 7.35 -0.28
N ILE A 59 -2.26 8.06 0.10
CA ILE A 59 -3.04 8.91 -0.80
C ILE A 59 -3.07 10.34 -0.30
N ASN A 60 -2.93 11.28 -1.23
CA ASN A 60 -2.96 12.72 -0.97
C ASN A 60 -4.23 13.33 -1.56
N ILE A 61 -4.80 14.33 -0.90
CA ILE A 61 -5.91 15.11 -1.48
C ILE A 61 -5.44 15.86 -2.73
N GLY A 62 -4.18 16.30 -2.75
CA GLY A 62 -3.56 17.04 -3.84
C GLY A 62 -2.68 16.17 -4.75
N THR A 63 -1.48 16.65 -5.04
CA THR A 63 -0.53 15.96 -5.90
C THR A 63 0.06 14.71 -5.25
N PRO A 64 0.54 13.72 -6.04
CA PRO A 64 1.19 12.54 -5.48
C PRO A 64 2.59 12.80 -4.92
N ASP A 65 3.13 14.00 -5.14
CA ASP A 65 4.51 14.32 -4.81
C ASP A 65 4.71 14.51 -3.31
N VAL A 66 5.86 14.07 -2.81
CA VAL A 66 6.26 14.14 -1.40
C VAL A 66 7.64 14.77 -1.26
N LEU A 67 7.92 15.28 -0.07
CA LEU A 67 9.23 15.82 0.32
C LEU A 67 9.73 15.10 1.58
N TRP A 68 11.02 14.81 1.61
CA TRP A 68 11.72 14.29 2.78
C TRP A 68 12.30 15.46 3.59
N LEU A 69 12.10 15.43 4.89
CA LEU A 69 12.69 16.43 5.77
C LEU A 69 14.14 16.08 6.13
N ASP A 70 14.86 17.04 6.73
CA ASP A 70 16.27 16.91 7.07
C ASP A 70 16.56 15.85 8.14
N ASP A 71 15.53 15.36 8.83
CA ASP A 71 15.65 14.26 9.80
C ASP A 71 15.78 12.87 9.11
N GLU A 72 15.78 12.84 7.78
CA GLU A 72 15.88 11.63 6.95
C GLU A 72 14.77 10.59 7.21
N TRP A 73 13.71 10.99 7.92
CA TRP A 73 12.60 10.12 8.32
C TRP A 73 11.23 10.67 7.93
N THR A 74 10.97 11.93 8.28
CA THR A 74 9.66 12.54 8.06
C THR A 74 9.41 12.82 6.59
N VAL A 75 8.26 12.37 6.10
CA VAL A 75 7.79 12.60 4.73
C VAL A 75 6.51 13.43 4.80
N ILE A 76 6.45 14.50 4.03
CA ILE A 76 5.29 15.39 3.94
C ILE A 76 4.82 15.49 2.49
N THR A 77 3.57 15.90 2.28
CA THR A 77 3.08 16.22 0.94
C THR A 77 3.78 17.47 0.40
N ALA A 78 4.17 17.47 -0.87
CA ALA A 78 4.88 18.61 -1.47
C ALA A 78 4.02 19.88 -1.56
N ASP A 79 2.71 19.73 -1.67
CA ASP A 79 1.72 20.81 -1.77
C ASP A 79 1.03 21.15 -0.44
N MET A 80 1.48 20.58 0.67
CA MET A 80 0.91 20.75 2.02
C MET A 80 -0.55 20.27 2.15
N SER A 81 -1.06 19.50 1.19
CA SER A 81 -2.38 18.88 1.28
C SER A 81 -2.41 17.75 2.30
N LEU A 82 -3.61 17.36 2.73
CA LEU A 82 -3.78 16.24 3.64
C LEU A 82 -3.44 14.92 2.94
N SER A 83 -2.86 14.00 3.71
CA SER A 83 -2.52 12.65 3.28
C SER A 83 -3.07 11.62 4.26
N ALA A 84 -3.36 10.43 3.77
CA ALA A 84 -3.72 9.28 4.57
C ALA A 84 -2.87 8.08 4.16
N HIS A 85 -2.42 7.32 5.15
CA HIS A 85 -1.71 6.05 5.00
C HIS A 85 -2.49 4.95 5.74
N TYR A 86 -2.76 3.86 5.05
CA TYR A 86 -3.43 2.70 5.66
C TYR A 86 -2.73 1.42 5.22
N GLU A 87 -2.36 0.61 6.19
CA GLU A 87 -1.55 -0.59 5.97
C GLU A 87 -2.21 -1.84 6.53
N ASN A 88 -2.15 -2.90 5.75
CA ASN A 88 -2.41 -4.26 6.24
C ASN A 88 -1.36 -5.23 5.75
N THR A 89 -1.04 -6.20 6.59
CA THR A 89 -0.33 -7.41 6.17
C THR A 89 -1.34 -8.43 5.68
N ILE A 90 -1.11 -8.94 4.47
CA ILE A 90 -1.93 -9.99 3.88
C ILE A 90 -1.09 -11.25 3.63
N ILE A 91 -1.71 -12.41 3.68
CA ILE A 91 -1.14 -13.67 3.20
C ILE A 91 -1.83 -14.10 1.91
N ILE A 92 -1.01 -14.46 0.92
CA ILE A 92 -1.49 -15.01 -0.34
C ILE A 92 -1.82 -16.49 -0.13
N THR A 93 -3.03 -16.89 -0.51
CA THR A 93 -3.51 -18.28 -0.46
C THR A 93 -3.80 -18.80 -1.86
N GLU A 94 -4.19 -20.06 -1.99
CA GLU A 94 -4.68 -20.62 -3.27
C GLU A 94 -6.02 -20.01 -3.70
N GLY A 95 -6.75 -19.40 -2.77
CA GLY A 95 -8.03 -18.74 -3.02
C GLY A 95 -7.96 -17.23 -2.74
N ARG A 96 -8.91 -16.75 -1.95
CA ARG A 96 -8.97 -15.36 -1.50
C ARG A 96 -7.85 -15.10 -0.48
N PRO A 97 -7.05 -14.04 -0.62
CA PRO A 97 -6.03 -13.71 0.38
C PRO A 97 -6.67 -13.39 1.74
N GLU A 98 -5.92 -13.60 2.81
CA GLU A 98 -6.35 -13.27 4.17
C GLU A 98 -5.64 -12.03 4.66
N ILE A 99 -6.35 -11.16 5.38
CA ILE A 99 -5.78 -9.99 6.05
C ILE A 99 -5.42 -10.41 7.47
N LEU A 100 -4.14 -10.28 7.83
CA LEU A 100 -3.62 -10.76 9.12
C LEU A 100 -3.69 -9.69 10.23
N THR A 101 -3.85 -8.43 9.89
CA THR A 101 -3.73 -7.28 10.81
C THR A 101 -5.04 -6.56 11.07
N LEU A 102 -6.18 -7.19 10.81
CA LEU A 102 -7.49 -6.61 11.16
C LEU A 102 -7.65 -6.51 12.68
N THR A 103 -8.18 -5.38 13.13
CA THR A 103 -8.61 -5.18 14.51
C THR A 103 -9.98 -5.81 14.76
N ASP A 104 -10.33 -6.07 16.01
CA ASP A 104 -11.64 -6.63 16.37
C ASP A 104 -12.80 -5.74 15.90
N SER A 105 -12.62 -4.41 15.90
CA SER A 105 -13.62 -3.46 15.40
C SER A 105 -13.78 -3.52 13.87
N GLU A 106 -12.71 -3.71 13.12
CA GLU A 106 -12.76 -3.91 11.67
C GLU A 106 -13.40 -5.25 11.32
N ILE A 107 -13.09 -6.30 12.09
CA ILE A 107 -13.75 -7.61 11.96
C ILE A 107 -15.26 -7.46 12.17
N ALA A 108 -15.68 -6.78 13.23
CA ALA A 108 -17.10 -6.56 13.52
C ALA A 108 -17.82 -5.69 12.48
N ALA A 109 -17.09 -4.77 11.84
CA ALA A 109 -17.64 -3.86 10.82
C ALA A 109 -17.71 -4.49 9.40
N HIS A 110 -17.18 -5.68 9.22
CA HIS A 110 -17.14 -6.38 7.91
C HIS A 110 -16.57 -5.53 6.76
N ILE A 111 -15.56 -4.72 7.04
CA ILE A 111 -15.02 -3.75 6.06
C ILE A 111 -14.34 -4.38 4.82
N TRP A 112 -14.12 -5.69 4.83
CA TRP A 112 -13.48 -6.46 3.73
C TRP A 112 -14.48 -7.27 2.89
N GLU A 113 -15.75 -7.27 3.22
CA GLU A 113 -16.83 -7.94 2.47
C GLU A 113 -17.39 -7.01 1.38
#